data_bbcee9bc633779eeedd5f4bce9f17c30
#
_entry.id   bbcee9bc633779eeedd5f4bce9f17c30
#
_cell.length_a   1.000
_cell.length_b   1.000
_cell.length_c   1.000
_cell.angle_alpha   90.00
_cell.angle_beta   90.00
_cell.angle_gamma   90.00
#
_symmetry.space_group_name_H-M   'P 1'
#
loop_
_entity.id
_entity.type
_entity.pdbx_description
1 polymer ?
#
loop_
_entity_poly.entity_id
_entity_poly.type
_entity_poly.pdbx_seq_one_letter_code
_entity_poly.pdbx_strand_id
1 'polypeptide(L)'
;MPTFFSKPMAFCVGFFKITGSSKPPQIQDFTMRASSYVLATVKETPADAVVISHQLMMRAGMVRKLASGLYSWLPTGLRVLRKIEKIVREEMDRSGAQEILMPCVQPAELWQESGRWEEMGPMMMHMKDRHDRDFVFGPTHEEVMTDIIRNEIASYKQLPINLYQIQTKFRDEFRPRFGVMRAREFTMKDAYSFHVGAESLQAEYENMYRTYSRIFDRIGLDYRAVMADSGAMGGRSSHEFQVLADSGEDYIVFSDTSDYAANIEKAEAVAPTDPRSAPTAELEMVDTPNAKTILDLVDQFSVPVEKTIKTLVVNADPELVPSGLVALIVRGDHQLNEIKADHLPMVLSPLT
;
A
#
# COMPACT_ATOMS: atom_id res chain seq x y z
N MET A 1 -15.50 -29.49 34.71
CA MET A 1 -14.90 -28.37 33.99
C MET A 1 -13.77 -27.84 34.82
N PRO A 2 -12.51 -27.98 34.45
CA PRO A 2 -11.40 -27.37 35.15
C PRO A 2 -11.11 -26.00 34.51
N THR A 3 -11.21 -24.99 35.34
CA THR A 3 -10.85 -23.60 35.04
C THR A 3 -9.33 -23.45 35.09
N PHE A 4 -8.69 -23.30 33.95
CA PHE A 4 -7.29 -22.86 33.87
C PHE A 4 -7.23 -21.35 33.77
N PHE A 5 -6.96 -20.68 34.87
CA PHE A 5 -6.44 -19.30 34.86
C PHE A 5 -4.94 -19.37 35.08
N SER A 6 -4.15 -19.29 34.01
CA SER A 6 -2.73 -18.97 34.13
C SER A 6 -2.58 -17.44 34.00
N LYS A 7 -2.04 -16.82 35.04
CA LYS A 7 -1.62 -15.40 34.97
C LYS A 7 -0.53 -15.24 33.91
N PRO A 8 -0.58 -14.22 33.05
CA PRO A 8 0.54 -13.94 32.15
C PRO A 8 1.78 -13.60 32.97
N MET A 9 2.85 -14.34 32.77
CA MET A 9 4.18 -13.96 33.24
C MET A 9 4.66 -12.78 32.40
N ALA A 10 4.72 -11.61 33.00
CA ALA A 10 5.44 -10.48 32.43
C ALA A 10 6.94 -10.77 32.53
N PHE A 11 7.62 -10.95 31.39
CA PHE A 11 9.08 -10.96 31.34
C PHE A 11 9.57 -9.52 31.49
N CYS A 12 9.98 -9.12 32.69
CA CYS A 12 10.87 -7.98 32.88
C CYS A 12 12.25 -8.36 32.36
N VAL A 13 12.78 -7.67 31.37
CA VAL A 13 14.18 -7.76 30.98
C VAL A 13 15.02 -7.10 32.05
N GLY A 14 15.47 -7.89 33.02
CA GLY A 14 16.46 -7.48 34.01
C GLY A 14 17.85 -7.50 33.38
N PHE A 15 18.63 -6.45 33.57
CA PHE A 15 20.04 -6.42 33.21
C PHE A 15 20.78 -7.47 34.06
N PHE A 16 21.19 -8.56 33.46
CA PHE A 16 22.10 -9.50 34.08
C PHE A 16 23.54 -9.09 33.84
N LYS A 17 24.28 -8.82 34.93
CA LYS A 17 25.72 -8.66 34.91
C LYS A 17 26.34 -10.05 34.67
N ILE A 18 26.86 -10.29 33.48
CA ILE A 18 27.54 -11.54 33.15
C ILE A 18 28.94 -11.47 33.73
N THR A 19 29.17 -12.15 34.84
CA THR A 19 30.52 -12.48 35.32
C THR A 19 30.65 -14.00 35.31
N GLY A 20 31.51 -14.51 34.43
CA GLY A 20 31.89 -15.91 34.42
C GLY A 20 32.08 -16.50 33.03
N SER A 21 33.30 -16.94 32.74
CA SER A 21 33.66 -17.76 31.59
C SER A 21 32.92 -19.10 31.64
N SER A 22 31.88 -19.27 30.84
CA SER A 22 31.30 -20.57 30.54
C SER A 22 31.34 -20.79 29.04
N LYS A 23 31.72 -22.02 28.63
CA LYS A 23 31.67 -22.48 27.23
C LYS A 23 30.34 -22.07 26.60
N PRO A 24 30.33 -21.63 25.33
CA PRO A 24 29.08 -21.32 24.65
C PRO A 24 28.15 -22.55 24.73
N PRO A 25 26.87 -22.36 25.02
CA PRO A 25 25.93 -23.46 25.02
C PRO A 25 25.96 -24.13 23.65
N GLN A 26 26.14 -25.44 23.62
CA GLN A 26 25.96 -26.20 22.38
C GLN A 26 24.55 -25.93 21.89
N ILE A 27 24.43 -25.45 20.68
CA ILE A 27 23.17 -25.31 19.98
C ILE A 27 22.62 -26.74 19.84
N GLN A 28 21.72 -27.14 20.73
CA GLN A 28 20.96 -28.36 20.52
C GLN A 28 20.12 -28.14 19.27
N ASP A 29 20.36 -28.92 18.24
CA ASP A 29 19.51 -29.01 17.07
C ASP A 29 18.11 -29.44 17.54
N PHE A 30 17.22 -28.47 17.72
CA PHE A 30 15.82 -28.75 18.04
C PHE A 30 15.15 -29.34 16.81
N THR A 31 15.23 -30.67 16.69
CA THR A 31 14.46 -31.41 15.69
C THR A 31 12.98 -31.29 16.03
N MET A 32 12.25 -30.53 15.23
CA MET A 32 10.81 -30.35 15.40
C MET A 32 10.08 -31.61 14.91
N ARG A 33 9.34 -32.24 15.79
CA ARG A 33 8.52 -33.42 15.46
C ARG A 33 7.15 -32.99 14.94
N ALA A 34 6.73 -33.53 13.79
CA ALA A 34 5.41 -33.25 13.22
C ALA A 34 4.26 -33.63 14.19
N SER A 35 4.45 -34.65 15.02
CA SER A 35 3.47 -35.07 16.03
C SER A 35 3.22 -34.05 17.15
N SER A 36 4.14 -33.10 17.36
CA SER A 36 4.02 -32.04 18.37
C SER A 36 3.85 -30.66 17.72
N TYR A 37 3.69 -30.58 16.37
CA TYR A 37 3.54 -29.35 15.63
C TYR A 37 2.09 -29.15 15.19
N VAL A 38 1.55 -27.95 15.36
CA VAL A 38 0.19 -27.63 14.93
C VAL A 38 0.14 -27.49 13.41
N LEU A 39 -0.18 -28.59 12.73
CA LEU A 39 -0.48 -28.64 11.30
C LEU A 39 -1.99 -28.43 11.10
N ALA A 40 -2.41 -27.20 10.96
CA ALA A 40 -3.83 -26.84 10.86
C ALA A 40 -4.32 -26.81 9.40
N THR A 41 -3.97 -27.83 8.61
CA THR A 41 -4.43 -27.95 7.22
C THR A 41 -5.91 -28.28 7.13
N VAL A 42 -6.58 -27.75 6.12
CA VAL A 42 -7.99 -28.06 5.82
C VAL A 42 -8.16 -28.41 4.34
N LYS A 43 -9.14 -29.27 4.04
CA LYS A 43 -9.43 -29.70 2.68
C LYS A 43 -10.28 -28.67 1.91
N GLU A 44 -11.22 -28.09 2.63
CA GLU A 44 -12.19 -27.16 2.05
C GLU A 44 -11.60 -25.75 1.97
N THR A 45 -12.05 -25.03 0.96
CA THR A 45 -11.74 -23.61 0.78
C THR A 45 -12.89 -22.78 1.34
N PRO A 46 -12.61 -21.79 2.22
CA PRO A 46 -13.64 -20.86 2.67
C PRO A 46 -14.28 -20.12 1.49
N ALA A 47 -15.61 -19.93 1.54
CA ALA A 47 -16.37 -19.32 0.45
C ALA A 47 -15.96 -17.88 0.12
N ASP A 48 -15.38 -17.17 1.09
CA ASP A 48 -14.89 -15.80 0.96
C ASP A 48 -13.44 -15.71 0.43
N ALA A 49 -12.76 -16.85 0.25
CA ALA A 49 -11.42 -16.91 -0.33
C ALA A 49 -11.50 -16.96 -1.86
N VAL A 50 -11.54 -15.80 -2.50
CA VAL A 50 -11.68 -15.69 -3.97
C VAL A 50 -10.37 -15.97 -4.70
N VAL A 51 -9.26 -15.32 -4.27
CA VAL A 51 -7.96 -15.47 -4.93
C VAL A 51 -7.19 -16.68 -4.46
N ILE A 52 -6.40 -17.27 -5.36
CA ILE A 52 -5.69 -18.54 -5.11
C ILE A 52 -4.72 -18.45 -3.93
N SER A 53 -4.02 -17.33 -3.73
CA SER A 53 -3.12 -17.13 -2.60
C SER A 53 -3.84 -17.22 -1.26
N HIS A 54 -5.01 -16.58 -1.13
CA HIS A 54 -5.84 -16.66 0.07
C HIS A 54 -6.33 -18.10 0.32
N GLN A 55 -6.81 -18.78 -0.74
CA GLN A 55 -7.24 -20.17 -0.65
C GLN A 55 -6.13 -21.09 -0.15
N LEU A 56 -4.93 -20.99 -0.75
CA LEU A 56 -3.79 -21.82 -0.39
C LEU A 56 -3.28 -21.53 1.01
N MET A 57 -3.20 -20.27 1.43
CA MET A 57 -2.79 -19.91 2.79
C MET A 57 -3.74 -20.46 3.86
N MET A 58 -5.06 -20.39 3.62
CA MET A 58 -6.06 -20.95 4.51
C MET A 58 -5.97 -22.48 4.56
N ARG A 59 -5.89 -23.13 3.40
CA ARG A 59 -5.82 -24.61 3.30
C ARG A 59 -4.53 -25.17 3.88
N ALA A 60 -3.41 -24.50 3.67
CA ALA A 60 -2.12 -24.89 4.24
C ALA A 60 -2.02 -24.64 5.77
N GLY A 61 -3.04 -24.06 6.40
CA GLY A 61 -3.01 -23.75 7.81
C GLY A 61 -1.98 -22.67 8.17
N MET A 62 -1.74 -21.73 7.28
CA MET A 62 -0.81 -20.62 7.52
C MET A 62 -1.48 -19.49 8.29
N VAL A 63 -2.74 -19.21 8.00
CA VAL A 63 -3.54 -18.17 8.64
C VAL A 63 -4.94 -18.66 8.99
N ARG A 64 -5.59 -17.97 9.93
CA ARG A 64 -7.03 -18.10 10.22
C ARG A 64 -7.65 -16.71 10.35
N LYS A 65 -8.79 -16.56 9.72
CA LYS A 65 -9.60 -15.34 9.82
C LYS A 65 -10.21 -15.25 11.21
N LEU A 66 -9.97 -14.13 11.88
CA LEU A 66 -10.60 -13.78 13.16
C LEU A 66 -11.85 -12.94 12.91
N ALA A 67 -11.70 -11.91 12.08
CA ALA A 67 -12.78 -11.02 11.61
C ALA A 67 -12.45 -10.53 10.19
N SER A 68 -13.31 -9.71 9.60
CA SER A 68 -13.02 -9.13 8.28
C SER A 68 -11.73 -8.32 8.32
N GLY A 69 -10.75 -8.70 7.48
CA GLY A 69 -9.42 -8.08 7.42
C GLY A 69 -8.50 -8.35 8.63
N LEU A 70 -8.88 -9.24 9.55
CA LEU A 70 -8.06 -9.61 10.70
C LEU A 70 -7.73 -11.09 10.66
N TYR A 71 -6.43 -11.44 10.72
CA TYR A 71 -5.94 -12.79 10.57
C TYR A 71 -4.96 -13.17 11.69
N SER A 72 -5.14 -14.37 12.24
CA SER A 72 -4.15 -14.99 13.13
C SER A 72 -3.14 -15.76 12.28
N TRP A 73 -1.86 -15.49 12.44
CA TRP A 73 -0.79 -16.25 11.85
C TRP A 73 -0.53 -17.51 12.65
N LEU A 74 -0.73 -18.68 12.03
CA LEU A 74 -0.47 -19.97 12.65
C LEU A 74 1.03 -20.33 12.52
N PRO A 75 1.53 -21.35 13.23
CA PRO A 75 2.96 -21.63 13.30
C PRO A 75 3.66 -21.74 11.95
N THR A 76 3.04 -22.37 10.95
CA THR A 76 3.61 -22.48 9.60
C THR A 76 3.67 -21.13 8.90
N GLY A 77 2.59 -20.36 8.93
CA GLY A 77 2.52 -19.03 8.34
C GLY A 77 3.48 -18.05 8.99
N LEU A 78 3.56 -18.06 10.33
CA LEU A 78 4.49 -17.21 11.06
C LEU A 78 5.96 -17.50 10.71
N ARG A 79 6.32 -18.76 10.46
CA ARG A 79 7.68 -19.11 10.01
C ARG A 79 7.99 -18.54 8.63
N VAL A 80 7.01 -18.53 7.71
CA VAL A 80 7.18 -17.93 6.38
C VAL A 80 7.32 -16.42 6.52
N LEU A 81 6.45 -15.77 7.30
CA LEU A 81 6.52 -14.33 7.56
C LEU A 81 7.91 -13.94 8.10
N ARG A 82 8.40 -14.63 9.11
CA ARG A 82 9.73 -14.38 9.71
C ARG A 82 10.90 -14.62 8.74
N LYS A 83 10.76 -15.52 7.77
CA LYS A 83 11.76 -15.68 6.70
C LYS A 83 11.80 -14.46 5.79
N ILE A 84 10.64 -13.92 5.44
CA ILE A 84 10.53 -12.70 4.64
C ILE A 84 11.09 -11.52 5.44
N GLU A 85 10.69 -11.35 6.69
CA GLU A 85 11.24 -10.31 7.58
C GLU A 85 12.76 -10.38 7.69
N LYS A 86 13.32 -11.59 7.76
CA LYS A 86 14.78 -11.79 7.80
C LYS A 86 15.46 -11.30 6.51
N ILE A 87 14.91 -11.64 5.35
CA ILE A 87 15.44 -11.18 4.06
C ILE A 87 15.40 -9.64 3.99
N VAL A 88 14.26 -9.06 4.36
CA VAL A 88 14.07 -7.60 4.37
C VAL A 88 15.09 -6.94 5.30
N ARG A 89 15.24 -7.44 6.53
CA ARG A 89 16.18 -6.91 7.53
C ARG A 89 17.61 -6.95 7.03
N GLU A 90 18.05 -8.09 6.50
CA GLU A 90 19.40 -8.26 5.97
C GLU A 90 19.73 -7.29 4.82
N GLU A 91 18.76 -7.01 3.93
CA GLU A 91 18.98 -6.07 2.84
C GLU A 91 18.90 -4.61 3.28
N MET A 92 18.02 -4.29 4.24
CA MET A 92 17.97 -2.94 4.83
C MET A 92 19.25 -2.62 5.60
N ASP A 93 19.74 -3.55 6.44
CA ASP A 93 21.02 -3.39 7.15
C ASP A 93 22.18 -3.24 6.17
N ARG A 94 22.21 -4.04 5.09
CA ARG A 94 23.24 -3.94 4.03
C ARG A 94 23.21 -2.58 3.31
N SER A 95 22.05 -1.95 3.21
CA SER A 95 21.91 -0.62 2.61
C SER A 95 22.46 0.50 3.49
N GLY A 96 22.75 0.22 4.77
CA GLY A 96 23.17 1.19 5.77
C GLY A 96 22.03 1.76 6.61
N ALA A 97 20.80 1.33 6.39
CA ALA A 97 19.66 1.72 7.23
C ALA A 97 19.76 1.05 8.62
N GLN A 98 19.22 1.70 9.64
CA GLN A 98 19.25 1.24 11.03
C GLN A 98 17.86 0.87 11.52
N GLU A 99 17.73 -0.31 12.16
CA GLU A 99 16.44 -0.76 12.67
C GLU A 99 16.06 -0.02 13.97
N ILE A 100 14.80 0.42 14.05
CA ILE A 100 14.17 1.01 15.23
C ILE A 100 12.82 0.31 15.44
N LEU A 101 12.22 0.44 16.60
CA LEU A 101 10.86 -0.03 16.86
C LEU A 101 10.07 1.07 17.59
N MET A 102 9.03 1.55 16.96
CA MET A 102 8.17 2.61 17.46
C MET A 102 6.84 2.04 17.98
N PRO A 103 6.12 2.75 18.88
CA PRO A 103 4.80 2.31 19.35
C PRO A 103 3.76 2.25 18.22
N CYS A 104 2.86 1.26 18.28
CA CYS A 104 1.69 1.20 17.38
C CYS A 104 0.62 2.22 17.75
N VAL A 105 0.47 2.52 19.05
CA VAL A 105 -0.47 3.53 19.55
C VAL A 105 0.24 4.86 19.60
N GLN A 106 -0.34 5.87 18.97
CA GLN A 106 0.27 7.16 18.74
C GLN A 106 -0.63 8.27 19.27
N PRO A 107 -0.07 9.33 19.89
CA PRO A 107 -0.85 10.46 20.39
C PRO A 107 -1.40 11.29 19.22
N ALA A 108 -2.62 11.83 19.41
CA ALA A 108 -3.31 12.63 18.42
C ALA A 108 -2.57 13.90 18.03
N GLU A 109 -1.83 14.48 18.98
CA GLU A 109 -1.15 15.77 18.82
C GLU A 109 -0.16 15.77 17.64
N LEU A 110 0.55 14.66 17.41
CA LEU A 110 1.47 14.55 16.27
C LEU A 110 0.75 14.60 14.93
N TRP A 111 -0.41 13.96 14.85
CA TRP A 111 -1.24 13.92 13.65
C TRP A 111 -1.96 15.25 13.39
N GLN A 112 -2.35 15.94 14.47
CA GLN A 112 -2.92 17.31 14.41
C GLN A 112 -1.85 18.31 13.95
N GLU A 113 -0.61 18.19 14.42
CA GLU A 113 0.51 19.05 14.00
C GLU A 113 0.81 18.91 12.50
N SER A 114 0.76 17.70 11.95
CA SER A 114 0.98 17.46 10.51
C SER A 114 -0.22 17.83 9.65
N GLY A 115 -1.40 18.06 10.23
CA GLY A 115 -2.67 18.26 9.53
C GLY A 115 -3.32 16.95 9.02
N ARG A 116 -2.64 15.81 9.16
CA ARG A 116 -3.12 14.52 8.63
C ARG A 116 -4.19 13.84 9.49
N TRP A 117 -4.50 14.41 10.66
CA TRP A 117 -5.62 13.93 11.50
C TRP A 117 -6.94 13.90 10.75
N GLU A 118 -7.25 14.96 10.00
CA GLU A 118 -8.47 15.06 9.19
C GLU A 118 -8.28 14.42 7.81
N GLU A 119 -7.11 14.56 7.19
CA GLU A 119 -6.81 14.08 5.84
C GLU A 119 -6.89 12.55 5.72
N MET A 120 -6.40 11.80 6.74
CA MET A 120 -6.48 10.34 6.75
C MET A 120 -7.91 9.81 6.91
N GLY A 121 -8.82 10.64 7.40
CA GLY A 121 -10.26 10.36 7.47
C GLY A 121 -10.59 9.02 8.15
N PRO A 122 -11.57 8.28 7.60
CA PRO A 122 -12.07 7.05 8.22
C PRO A 122 -11.09 5.87 8.16
N MET A 123 -9.97 5.98 7.43
CA MET A 123 -8.94 4.93 7.42
C MET A 123 -8.18 4.84 8.75
N MET A 124 -8.21 5.90 9.54
CA MET A 124 -7.51 5.98 10.82
C MET A 124 -8.41 5.55 11.96
N MET A 125 -8.01 4.56 12.75
CA MET A 125 -8.75 4.13 13.93
C MET A 125 -8.45 5.05 15.10
N HIS A 126 -9.40 5.88 15.48
CA HIS A 126 -9.33 6.76 16.63
C HIS A 126 -9.70 6.02 17.91
N MET A 127 -9.03 6.33 19.01
CA MET A 127 -9.32 5.77 20.33
C MET A 127 -9.07 6.78 21.43
N LYS A 128 -9.65 6.55 22.60
CA LYS A 128 -9.37 7.34 23.81
C LYS A 128 -8.76 6.46 24.87
N ASP A 129 -7.82 7.04 25.62
CA ASP A 129 -7.32 6.38 26.82
C ASP A 129 -8.27 6.58 28.01
N ARG A 130 -7.92 6.00 29.18
CA ARG A 130 -8.72 6.14 30.41
C ARG A 130 -8.83 7.56 30.95
N HIS A 131 -8.02 8.48 30.46
CA HIS A 131 -8.01 9.90 30.82
C HIS A 131 -8.65 10.78 29.75
N ASP A 132 -9.40 10.16 28.81
CA ASP A 132 -10.10 10.82 27.71
C ASP A 132 -9.17 11.57 26.72
N ARG A 133 -7.90 11.16 26.65
CA ARG A 133 -6.95 11.69 25.68
C ARG A 133 -7.06 10.94 24.36
N ASP A 134 -6.98 11.66 23.24
CA ASP A 134 -7.10 11.10 21.92
C ASP A 134 -5.81 10.43 21.46
N PHE A 135 -5.95 9.24 20.89
CA PHE A 135 -4.89 8.45 20.30
C PHE A 135 -5.39 7.81 18.99
N VAL A 136 -4.44 7.31 18.21
CA VAL A 136 -4.73 6.47 17.05
C VAL A 136 -3.96 5.16 17.10
N PHE A 137 -4.50 4.13 16.47
CA PHE A 137 -3.70 2.98 16.11
C PHE A 137 -3.01 3.29 14.77
N GLY A 138 -1.68 3.38 14.76
CA GLY A 138 -0.90 3.96 13.68
C GLY A 138 -1.11 3.29 12.32
N PRO A 139 -1.67 4.00 11.33
CA PRO A 139 -1.72 3.55 9.94
C PRO A 139 -0.36 3.64 9.26
N THR A 140 0.51 4.50 9.76
CA THR A 140 1.89 4.76 9.34
C THR A 140 2.64 5.46 10.49
N HIS A 141 3.92 5.82 10.32
CA HIS A 141 4.74 6.36 11.42
C HIS A 141 5.59 7.58 11.05
N GLU A 142 5.26 8.32 10.00
CA GLU A 142 5.98 9.54 9.61
C GLU A 142 6.04 10.54 10.76
N GLU A 143 4.92 10.76 11.44
CA GLU A 143 4.79 11.71 12.54
C GLU A 143 5.70 11.33 13.71
N VAL A 144 5.65 10.07 14.13
CA VAL A 144 6.46 9.56 15.25
C VAL A 144 7.95 9.59 14.90
N MET A 145 8.30 9.20 13.68
CA MET A 145 9.69 9.22 13.22
C MET A 145 10.24 10.65 13.14
N THR A 146 9.43 11.58 12.64
CA THR A 146 9.81 13.01 12.57
C THR A 146 10.01 13.60 13.96
N ASP A 147 9.16 13.24 14.91
CA ASP A 147 9.31 13.67 16.31
C ASP A 147 10.61 13.13 16.93
N ILE A 148 10.94 11.86 16.71
CA ILE A 148 12.22 11.27 17.15
C ILE A 148 13.40 12.05 16.56
N ILE A 149 13.41 12.27 15.24
CA ILE A 149 14.52 12.98 14.59
C ILE A 149 14.63 14.42 15.07
N ARG A 150 13.52 15.11 15.27
CA ARG A 150 13.48 16.47 15.81
C ARG A 150 14.17 16.56 17.18
N ASN A 151 14.00 15.56 18.03
CA ASN A 151 14.50 15.55 19.39
C ASN A 151 15.93 14.99 19.52
N GLU A 152 16.31 14.02 18.63
CA GLU A 152 17.58 13.30 18.76
C GLU A 152 18.70 13.87 17.87
N ILE A 153 18.37 14.55 16.77
CA ILE A 153 19.37 15.10 15.85
C ILE A 153 19.71 16.54 16.21
N ALA A 154 20.88 16.72 16.78
CA ALA A 154 21.35 18.02 17.25
C ALA A 154 22.14 18.81 16.19
N SER A 155 22.58 18.18 15.09
CA SER A 155 23.40 18.79 14.06
C SER A 155 23.17 18.19 12.69
N TYR A 156 23.14 19.04 11.64
CA TYR A 156 23.08 18.61 10.26
C TYR A 156 24.24 17.67 9.84
N LYS A 157 25.34 17.67 10.60
CA LYS A 157 26.48 16.76 10.39
C LYS A 157 26.15 15.29 10.68
N GLN A 158 25.04 15.03 11.39
CA GLN A 158 24.53 13.69 11.65
C GLN A 158 23.71 13.13 10.48
N LEU A 159 23.42 13.95 9.47
CA LEU A 159 22.69 13.60 8.27
C LEU A 159 23.69 13.24 7.13
N PRO A 160 23.32 12.35 6.18
CA PRO A 160 22.02 11.69 6.08
C PRO A 160 21.88 10.55 7.08
N ILE A 161 20.64 10.24 7.42
CA ILE A 161 20.27 9.08 8.25
C ILE A 161 19.07 8.37 7.62
N ASN A 162 19.06 7.04 7.66
CA ASN A 162 17.93 6.22 7.26
C ASN A 162 17.59 5.25 8.39
N LEU A 163 16.36 5.36 8.90
CA LEU A 163 15.83 4.51 9.96
C LEU A 163 14.67 3.69 9.41
N TYR A 164 14.58 2.41 9.80
CA TYR A 164 13.46 1.56 9.39
C TYR A 164 12.92 0.74 10.55
N GLN A 165 11.70 0.27 10.39
CA GLN A 165 11.11 -0.71 11.30
C GLN A 165 10.36 -1.79 10.52
N ILE A 166 10.11 -2.92 11.18
CA ILE A 166 9.15 -3.94 10.78
C ILE A 166 8.10 -4.01 11.88
N GLN A 167 6.93 -3.46 11.63
CA GLN A 167 5.93 -3.20 12.66
C GLN A 167 4.51 -3.42 12.13
N THR A 168 3.61 -3.78 13.02
CA THR A 168 2.17 -3.85 12.74
C THR A 168 1.60 -2.47 12.47
N LYS A 169 0.76 -2.39 11.43
CA LYS A 169 -0.04 -1.22 11.08
C LYS A 169 -1.52 -1.62 11.12
N PHE A 170 -2.36 -0.63 11.33
CA PHE A 170 -3.79 -0.79 11.22
C PHE A 170 -4.36 0.30 10.33
N ARG A 171 -5.14 -0.13 9.32
CA ARG A 171 -5.93 0.75 8.45
C ARG A 171 -7.36 0.23 8.44
N ASP A 172 -8.33 1.08 8.77
CA ASP A 172 -9.73 0.70 8.79
C ASP A 172 -10.31 0.59 7.38
N GLU A 173 -9.74 -0.35 6.63
CA GLU A 173 -10.09 -0.62 5.23
C GLU A 173 -11.57 -0.92 5.09
N PHE A 174 -12.25 -0.19 4.23
CA PHE A 174 -13.69 -0.32 4.02
C PHE A 174 -14.08 -1.68 3.41
N ARG A 175 -13.24 -2.21 2.50
CA ARG A 175 -13.48 -3.50 1.81
C ARG A 175 -12.26 -4.41 1.89
N PRO A 176 -11.96 -4.99 3.05
CA PRO A 176 -10.88 -5.96 3.16
C PRO A 176 -11.14 -7.14 2.23
N ARG A 177 -10.14 -7.53 1.44
CA ARG A 177 -10.27 -8.61 0.46
C ARG A 177 -8.90 -9.27 0.21
N PHE A 178 -8.89 -10.38 -0.52
CA PHE A 178 -7.66 -11.11 -0.88
C PHE A 178 -6.83 -11.60 0.31
N GLY A 179 -7.48 -11.93 1.42
CA GLY A 179 -6.82 -12.45 2.61
C GLY A 179 -5.89 -11.41 3.25
N VAL A 180 -4.63 -11.78 3.45
CA VAL A 180 -3.64 -10.91 4.08
C VAL A 180 -3.12 -9.80 3.17
N MET A 181 -3.42 -9.84 1.86
CA MET A 181 -2.94 -8.83 0.91
C MET A 181 -3.60 -7.46 1.13
N ARG A 182 -4.91 -7.45 1.43
CA ARG A 182 -5.63 -6.23 1.76
C ARG A 182 -6.37 -6.40 3.09
N ALA A 183 -5.59 -6.58 4.13
CA ALA A 183 -6.06 -6.74 5.51
C ALA A 183 -6.16 -5.37 6.21
N ARG A 184 -6.87 -5.33 7.33
CA ARG A 184 -6.96 -4.14 8.19
C ARG A 184 -5.77 -4.04 9.15
N GLU A 185 -5.29 -5.16 9.65
CA GLU A 185 -4.08 -5.28 10.44
C GLU A 185 -3.03 -6.09 9.67
N PHE A 186 -1.85 -5.54 9.50
CA PHE A 186 -0.78 -6.16 8.70
C PHE A 186 0.60 -5.70 9.17
N THR A 187 1.61 -6.48 8.83
CA THR A 187 3.02 -6.13 9.09
C THR A 187 3.59 -5.35 7.91
N MET A 188 4.18 -4.21 8.18
CA MET A 188 4.85 -3.36 7.19
C MET A 188 6.32 -3.18 7.56
N LYS A 189 7.21 -3.20 6.58
CA LYS A 189 8.51 -2.56 6.68
C LYS A 189 8.33 -1.12 6.17
N ASP A 190 8.54 -0.17 7.02
CA ASP A 190 8.59 1.25 6.68
C ASP A 190 9.97 1.82 7.01
N ALA A 191 10.48 2.67 6.12
CA ALA A 191 11.79 3.31 6.25
C ALA A 191 11.68 4.80 5.93
N TYR A 192 12.45 5.59 6.67
CA TYR A 192 12.40 7.05 6.63
C TYR A 192 13.82 7.59 6.58
N SER A 193 14.10 8.41 5.59
CA SER A 193 15.43 9.00 5.45
C SER A 193 15.37 10.52 5.54
N PHE A 194 16.40 11.10 6.15
CA PHE A 194 16.52 12.53 6.42
C PHE A 194 17.81 13.06 5.83
N HIS A 195 17.74 14.19 5.13
CA HIS A 195 18.81 14.71 4.30
C HIS A 195 18.96 16.22 4.46
N VAL A 196 20.18 16.71 4.18
CA VAL A 196 20.46 18.16 4.14
C VAL A 196 19.99 18.78 2.82
N GLY A 197 19.96 17.99 1.73
CA GLY A 197 19.61 18.50 0.42
C GLY A 197 19.19 17.41 -0.57
N ALA A 198 18.68 17.84 -1.71
CA ALA A 198 18.07 16.99 -2.73
C ALA A 198 19.03 15.96 -3.34
N GLU A 199 20.30 16.30 -3.53
CA GLU A 199 21.31 15.38 -4.07
C GLU A 199 21.51 14.14 -3.17
N SER A 200 21.63 14.36 -1.87
CA SER A 200 21.73 13.28 -0.88
C SER A 200 20.43 12.44 -0.82
N LEU A 201 19.28 13.09 -0.92
CA LEU A 201 17.98 12.40 -1.00
C LEU A 201 17.90 11.50 -2.23
N GLN A 202 18.31 12.02 -3.41
CA GLN A 202 18.28 11.25 -4.65
C GLN A 202 19.20 10.03 -4.58
N ALA A 203 20.41 10.19 -4.02
CA ALA A 203 21.34 9.08 -3.85
C ALA A 203 20.76 7.97 -2.95
N GLU A 204 20.05 8.35 -1.88
CA GLU A 204 19.38 7.38 -0.99
C GLU A 204 18.15 6.75 -1.66
N TYR A 205 17.40 7.49 -2.45
CA TYR A 205 16.29 6.95 -3.24
C TYR A 205 16.78 5.83 -4.18
N GLU A 206 17.88 6.05 -4.88
CA GLU A 206 18.50 5.05 -5.75
C GLU A 206 19.06 3.85 -4.95
N ASN A 207 19.61 4.09 -3.76
CA ASN A 207 20.03 3.05 -2.84
C ASN A 207 18.86 2.17 -2.41
N MET A 208 17.72 2.77 -2.06
CA MET A 208 16.49 2.06 -1.70
C MET A 208 15.90 1.29 -2.89
N TYR A 209 15.92 1.88 -4.10
CA TYR A 209 15.50 1.19 -5.32
C TYR A 209 16.29 -0.12 -5.52
N ARG A 210 17.63 -0.06 -5.45
CA ARG A 210 18.49 -1.24 -5.54
C ARG A 210 18.26 -2.23 -4.38
N THR A 211 17.97 -1.72 -3.21
CA THR A 211 17.69 -2.55 -2.01
C THR A 211 16.40 -3.32 -2.17
N TYR A 212 15.35 -2.68 -2.63
CA TYR A 212 14.07 -3.35 -2.90
C TYR A 212 14.19 -4.38 -4.03
N SER A 213 14.90 -4.06 -5.10
CA SER A 213 15.20 -5.03 -6.17
C SER A 213 15.82 -6.31 -5.58
N ARG A 214 16.87 -6.18 -4.75
CA ARG A 214 17.49 -7.35 -4.10
C ARG A 214 16.55 -8.11 -3.17
N ILE A 215 15.65 -7.41 -2.47
CA ILE A 215 14.64 -8.06 -1.61
C ILE A 215 13.71 -8.92 -2.46
N PHE A 216 13.15 -8.38 -3.54
CA PHE A 216 12.24 -9.11 -4.42
C PHE A 216 12.93 -10.27 -5.15
N ASP A 217 14.16 -10.07 -5.63
CA ASP A 217 15.00 -11.13 -6.22
C ASP A 217 15.24 -12.28 -5.24
N ARG A 218 15.59 -11.97 -3.97
CA ARG A 218 15.84 -12.97 -2.93
C ARG A 218 14.60 -13.73 -2.51
N ILE A 219 13.42 -13.09 -2.58
CA ILE A 219 12.14 -13.75 -2.33
C ILE A 219 11.75 -14.64 -3.53
N GLY A 220 12.31 -14.38 -4.73
CA GLY A 220 12.07 -15.12 -5.95
C GLY A 220 10.78 -14.72 -6.65
N LEU A 221 10.42 -13.45 -6.60
CA LEU A 221 9.22 -12.90 -7.23
C LEU A 221 9.55 -12.34 -8.62
N ASP A 222 8.68 -12.57 -9.59
CA ASP A 222 8.69 -11.83 -10.86
C ASP A 222 7.97 -10.49 -10.64
N TYR A 223 8.68 -9.38 -10.85
CA TYR A 223 8.19 -8.04 -10.53
C TYR A 223 8.63 -7.01 -11.56
N ARG A 224 7.96 -5.87 -11.54
CA ARG A 224 8.39 -4.66 -12.25
C ARG A 224 8.37 -3.49 -11.29
N ALA A 225 9.42 -2.69 -11.30
CA ALA A 225 9.42 -1.38 -10.68
C ALA A 225 8.76 -0.41 -11.66
N VAL A 226 7.63 0.14 -11.30
CA VAL A 226 6.80 1.00 -12.14
C VAL A 226 6.69 2.40 -11.56
N MET A 227 6.62 3.41 -12.42
CA MET A 227 6.28 4.76 -12.01
C MET A 227 4.84 4.78 -11.47
N ALA A 228 4.68 5.37 -10.29
CA ALA A 228 3.40 5.43 -9.58
C ALA A 228 3.05 6.84 -9.15
N ASP A 229 1.80 7.05 -8.81
CA ASP A 229 1.36 8.24 -8.11
C ASP A 229 1.85 8.24 -6.66
N SER A 230 2.20 9.41 -6.12
CA SER A 230 2.62 9.53 -4.72
C SER A 230 1.43 9.59 -3.74
N GLY A 231 0.21 9.77 -4.24
CA GLY A 231 -1.01 9.85 -3.45
C GLY A 231 -0.94 10.90 -2.34
N ALA A 232 -1.67 10.68 -1.26
CA ALA A 232 -1.70 11.54 -0.08
C ALA A 232 -0.35 11.67 0.65
N MET A 233 0.65 10.82 0.32
CA MET A 233 2.00 10.93 0.88
C MET A 233 2.80 12.08 0.26
N GLY A 234 2.38 12.57 -0.92
CA GLY A 234 3.05 13.64 -1.64
C GLY A 234 4.41 13.23 -2.24
N GLY A 235 5.08 14.16 -2.88
CA GLY A 235 6.39 13.94 -3.50
C GLY A 235 6.37 14.09 -5.02
N ARG A 236 7.59 14.14 -5.64
CA ARG A 236 7.73 14.36 -7.08
C ARG A 236 7.90 13.08 -7.88
N SER A 237 8.31 12.00 -7.25
CA SER A 237 8.62 10.73 -7.92
C SER A 237 8.33 9.60 -6.96
N SER A 238 7.62 8.60 -7.43
CA SER A 238 7.33 7.37 -6.70
C SER A 238 7.49 6.17 -7.61
N HIS A 239 7.96 5.05 -7.06
CA HIS A 239 7.97 3.76 -7.74
C HIS A 239 7.28 2.72 -6.87
N GLU A 240 6.56 1.84 -7.52
CA GLU A 240 5.99 0.64 -6.92
C GLU A 240 6.67 -0.60 -7.49
N PHE A 241 7.04 -1.53 -6.63
CA PHE A 241 7.54 -2.84 -7.03
C PHE A 241 6.35 -3.79 -7.14
N GLN A 242 5.76 -3.85 -8.34
CA GLN A 242 4.57 -4.63 -8.62
C GLN A 242 4.94 -6.06 -8.98
N VAL A 243 4.41 -7.04 -8.22
CA VAL A 243 4.56 -8.46 -8.54
C VAL A 243 3.58 -8.81 -9.64
N LEU A 244 4.09 -9.46 -10.70
CA LEU A 244 3.26 -9.87 -11.84
C LEU A 244 2.41 -11.07 -11.44
N ALA A 245 1.09 -10.93 -11.56
CA ALA A 245 0.13 -11.99 -11.24
C ALA A 245 -1.15 -11.81 -12.07
N ASP A 246 -1.82 -12.92 -12.38
CA ASP A 246 -3.13 -12.89 -13.05
C ASP A 246 -4.26 -12.36 -12.17
N SER A 247 -4.01 -12.28 -10.86
CA SER A 247 -4.94 -11.74 -9.87
C SER A 247 -4.29 -10.61 -9.12
N GLY A 248 -4.75 -9.39 -9.34
CA GLY A 248 -4.27 -8.18 -8.68
C GLY A 248 -5.35 -7.12 -8.66
N GLU A 249 -5.05 -5.98 -8.05
CA GLU A 249 -5.94 -4.83 -8.02
C GLU A 249 -5.59 -3.84 -9.14
N ASP A 250 -4.30 -3.72 -9.48
CA ASP A 250 -3.79 -2.72 -10.39
C ASP A 250 -3.31 -3.33 -11.71
N TYR A 251 -3.44 -2.53 -12.74
CA TYR A 251 -2.84 -2.82 -14.05
C TYR A 251 -1.58 -1.99 -14.24
N ILE A 252 -0.54 -2.62 -14.77
CA ILE A 252 0.69 -1.94 -15.15
C ILE A 252 0.90 -2.01 -16.65
N VAL A 253 1.51 -0.97 -17.21
CA VAL A 253 1.94 -0.91 -18.61
C VAL A 253 3.45 -0.90 -18.65
N PHE A 254 4.05 -1.79 -19.41
CA PHE A 254 5.50 -1.82 -19.60
C PHE A 254 5.88 -2.11 -21.04
N SER A 255 7.07 -1.68 -21.42
CA SER A 255 7.61 -1.87 -22.77
C SER A 255 8.43 -3.17 -22.85
N ASP A 256 8.34 -3.87 -23.97
CA ASP A 256 9.19 -5.03 -24.27
C ASP A 256 10.58 -4.61 -24.79
N THR A 257 10.74 -3.34 -25.20
CA THR A 257 11.94 -2.84 -25.89
C THR A 257 12.65 -1.69 -25.18
N SER A 258 12.11 -1.20 -24.06
CA SER A 258 12.70 -0.13 -23.26
C SER A 258 12.42 -0.35 -21.77
N ASP A 259 13.05 0.47 -20.92
CA ASP A 259 12.85 0.42 -19.47
C ASP A 259 11.55 1.11 -18.99
N TYR A 260 10.66 1.50 -19.93
CA TYR A 260 9.41 2.13 -19.56
C TYR A 260 8.48 1.15 -18.85
N ALA A 261 8.09 1.50 -17.62
CA ALA A 261 7.07 0.81 -16.86
C ALA A 261 6.32 1.81 -15.97
N ALA A 262 5.00 1.75 -15.97
CA ALA A 262 4.15 2.65 -15.19
C ALA A 262 2.88 1.93 -14.72
N ASN A 263 2.38 2.31 -13.54
CA ASN A 263 1.02 2.01 -13.14
C ASN A 263 0.06 2.71 -14.14
N ILE A 264 -1.09 2.10 -14.43
CA ILE A 264 -2.08 2.67 -15.35
C ILE A 264 -2.49 4.11 -14.98
N GLU A 265 -2.40 4.45 -13.70
CA GLU A 265 -2.67 5.79 -13.16
C GLU A 265 -1.67 6.84 -13.68
N LYS A 266 -0.45 6.43 -14.00
CA LYS A 266 0.63 7.29 -14.52
C LYS A 266 0.95 7.04 -15.99
N ALA A 267 0.55 5.88 -16.53
CA ALA A 267 0.86 5.53 -17.92
C ALA A 267 0.36 6.59 -18.90
N GLU A 268 1.23 7.05 -19.78
CA GLU A 268 0.88 8.02 -20.82
C GLU A 268 0.29 7.30 -22.03
N ALA A 269 -0.79 7.86 -22.57
CA ALA A 269 -1.36 7.43 -23.85
C ALA A 269 -0.86 8.36 -24.96
N VAL A 270 -0.42 7.76 -26.07
CA VAL A 270 -0.05 8.52 -27.27
C VAL A 270 -1.33 8.99 -27.95
N ALA A 271 -1.43 10.29 -28.16
CA ALA A 271 -2.56 10.85 -28.91
C ALA A 271 -2.56 10.34 -30.35
N PRO A 272 -3.74 10.03 -30.96
CA PRO A 272 -3.82 9.71 -32.38
C PRO A 272 -3.24 10.86 -33.22
N THR A 273 -2.36 10.51 -34.16
CA THR A 273 -1.72 11.47 -35.06
C THR A 273 -2.53 11.75 -36.34
N ASP A 274 -3.43 10.83 -36.65
CA ASP A 274 -4.24 10.95 -37.88
C ASP A 274 -5.30 12.06 -37.72
N PRO A 275 -5.44 12.92 -38.70
CA PRO A 275 -6.47 13.97 -38.71
C PRO A 275 -7.86 13.28 -38.71
N ARG A 276 -8.79 13.86 -37.95
CA ARG A 276 -10.17 13.41 -37.97
C ARG A 276 -10.77 13.50 -39.38
N SER A 277 -11.49 12.45 -39.78
CA SER A 277 -12.29 12.51 -41.01
C SER A 277 -13.30 13.66 -40.95
N ALA A 278 -13.54 14.31 -42.06
CA ALA A 278 -14.59 15.30 -42.14
C ALA A 278 -15.97 14.67 -41.83
N PRO A 279 -16.92 15.43 -41.26
CA PRO A 279 -18.26 14.90 -41.01
C PRO A 279 -18.91 14.57 -42.36
N THR A 280 -19.67 13.45 -42.36
CA THR A 280 -20.36 12.94 -43.58
C THR A 280 -21.83 13.35 -43.61
N ALA A 281 -22.33 13.92 -42.55
CA ALA A 281 -23.72 14.38 -42.42
C ALA A 281 -23.78 15.72 -41.67
N GLU A 282 -24.84 16.46 -41.79
CA GLU A 282 -25.10 17.64 -41.00
C GLU A 282 -25.44 17.27 -39.54
N LEU A 283 -25.21 18.22 -38.63
CA LEU A 283 -25.55 18.06 -37.22
C LEU A 283 -27.07 18.01 -37.06
N GLU A 284 -27.55 16.94 -36.43
CA GLU A 284 -28.98 16.81 -36.12
C GLU A 284 -29.20 16.35 -34.67
N MET A 285 -30.37 16.67 -34.13
CA MET A 285 -30.82 16.16 -32.84
C MET A 285 -31.59 14.87 -33.07
N VAL A 286 -31.23 13.84 -32.30
CA VAL A 286 -31.89 12.53 -32.35
C VAL A 286 -32.43 12.14 -30.99
N ASP A 287 -33.59 11.50 -30.99
CA ASP A 287 -34.22 11.02 -29.75
C ASP A 287 -33.55 9.75 -29.26
N THR A 288 -33.19 9.74 -27.97
CA THR A 288 -32.55 8.60 -27.31
C THR A 288 -33.30 8.17 -26.03
N PRO A 289 -34.61 7.88 -26.11
CA PRO A 289 -35.46 7.72 -24.93
C PRO A 289 -35.06 6.53 -24.02
N ASN A 290 -34.39 5.52 -24.59
CA ASN A 290 -33.98 4.31 -23.88
C ASN A 290 -32.45 4.14 -23.79
N ALA A 291 -31.66 5.06 -24.37
CA ALA A 291 -30.21 4.98 -24.34
C ALA A 291 -29.64 5.64 -23.09
N LYS A 292 -29.12 4.85 -22.17
CA LYS A 292 -28.45 5.30 -20.93
C LYS A 292 -26.94 5.08 -20.92
N THR A 293 -26.48 4.18 -21.77
CA THR A 293 -25.06 3.80 -21.88
C THR A 293 -24.57 4.00 -23.32
N ILE A 294 -23.23 4.00 -23.48
CA ILE A 294 -22.63 4.03 -24.81
C ILE A 294 -23.05 2.82 -25.66
N LEU A 295 -23.20 1.64 -25.06
CA LEU A 295 -23.63 0.45 -25.77
C LEU A 295 -25.05 0.59 -26.31
N ASP A 296 -25.96 1.20 -25.56
CA ASP A 296 -27.32 1.48 -26.03
C ASP A 296 -27.32 2.37 -27.28
N LEU A 297 -26.39 3.38 -27.32
CA LEU A 297 -26.22 4.23 -28.51
C LEU A 297 -25.65 3.47 -29.70
N VAL A 298 -24.68 2.61 -29.46
CA VAL A 298 -24.07 1.73 -30.48
C VAL A 298 -25.15 0.84 -31.10
N ASP A 299 -25.97 0.20 -30.26
CA ASP A 299 -27.03 -0.69 -30.69
C ASP A 299 -28.16 0.05 -31.47
N GLN A 300 -28.58 1.20 -30.93
CA GLN A 300 -29.67 1.99 -31.52
C GLN A 300 -29.32 2.62 -32.85
N PHE A 301 -28.09 3.13 -33.01
CA PHE A 301 -27.68 3.88 -34.20
C PHE A 301 -26.68 3.11 -35.07
N SER A 302 -26.28 1.90 -34.71
CA SER A 302 -25.30 1.09 -35.42
C SER A 302 -24.00 1.84 -35.70
N VAL A 303 -23.58 2.68 -34.75
CA VAL A 303 -22.33 3.44 -34.83
C VAL A 303 -21.20 2.69 -34.12
N PRO A 304 -19.96 2.72 -34.62
CA PRO A 304 -18.82 2.15 -33.92
C PRO A 304 -18.59 2.85 -32.59
N VAL A 305 -18.26 2.08 -31.54
CA VAL A 305 -18.08 2.61 -30.17
C VAL A 305 -17.01 3.71 -30.09
N GLU A 306 -15.96 3.60 -30.89
CA GLU A 306 -14.87 4.58 -31.00
C GLU A 306 -15.28 5.91 -31.64
N LYS A 307 -16.47 5.98 -32.26
CA LYS A 307 -17.07 7.20 -32.77
C LYS A 307 -18.04 7.88 -31.81
N THR A 308 -18.29 7.26 -30.67
CA THR A 308 -19.12 7.83 -29.63
C THR A 308 -18.28 8.61 -28.59
N ILE A 309 -18.95 9.47 -27.83
CA ILE A 309 -18.32 10.31 -26.82
C ILE A 309 -19.08 10.15 -25.51
N LYS A 310 -18.33 10.02 -24.40
CA LYS A 310 -18.85 10.16 -23.04
C LYS A 310 -18.46 11.54 -22.50
N THR A 311 -19.42 12.24 -21.92
CA THR A 311 -19.19 13.47 -21.20
C THR A 311 -19.53 13.23 -19.73
N LEU A 312 -18.54 13.40 -18.85
CA LEU A 312 -18.72 13.37 -17.41
C LEU A 312 -18.60 14.78 -16.88
N VAL A 313 -19.55 15.19 -16.05
CA VAL A 313 -19.55 16.51 -15.44
C VAL A 313 -19.11 16.33 -13.99
N VAL A 314 -18.09 17.06 -13.59
CA VAL A 314 -17.47 17.01 -12.26
C VAL A 314 -17.38 18.40 -11.67
N ASN A 315 -17.23 18.47 -10.34
CA ASN A 315 -17.05 19.75 -9.66
C ASN A 315 -15.72 20.38 -10.02
N ALA A 316 -15.73 21.68 -10.20
CA ALA A 316 -14.55 22.48 -10.55
C ALA A 316 -14.08 23.31 -9.36
N ASP A 317 -12.79 23.66 -9.40
CA ASP A 317 -12.24 24.68 -8.51
C ASP A 317 -12.92 26.02 -8.80
N PRO A 318 -13.71 26.61 -7.89
CA PRO A 318 -14.46 27.82 -8.12
C PRO A 318 -13.55 29.05 -8.35
N GLU A 319 -12.28 29.00 -7.93
CA GLU A 319 -11.32 30.09 -8.18
C GLU A 319 -10.86 30.10 -9.65
N LEU A 320 -10.79 28.93 -10.29
CA LEU A 320 -10.37 28.77 -11.68
C LEU A 320 -11.53 28.71 -12.66
N VAL A 321 -12.66 28.14 -12.25
CA VAL A 321 -13.85 27.93 -13.10
C VAL A 321 -15.10 28.51 -12.43
N PRO A 322 -15.51 29.73 -12.78
CA PRO A 322 -16.67 30.39 -12.13
C PRO A 322 -18.01 29.65 -12.24
N SER A 323 -18.16 28.75 -13.23
CA SER A 323 -19.37 27.91 -13.35
C SER A 323 -19.45 26.82 -12.29
N GLY A 324 -18.35 26.51 -11.58
CA GLY A 324 -18.24 25.42 -10.62
C GLY A 324 -18.28 24.03 -11.23
N LEU A 325 -18.26 23.90 -12.57
CA LEU A 325 -18.36 22.62 -13.26
C LEU A 325 -17.34 22.49 -14.41
N VAL A 326 -16.76 21.31 -14.55
CA VAL A 326 -15.89 20.93 -15.68
C VAL A 326 -16.50 19.72 -16.39
N ALA A 327 -16.49 19.75 -17.73
CA ALA A 327 -16.88 18.61 -18.55
C ALA A 327 -15.62 17.83 -18.99
N LEU A 328 -15.49 16.60 -18.52
CA LEU A 328 -14.46 15.65 -18.93
C LEU A 328 -14.98 14.80 -20.09
N ILE A 329 -14.33 14.90 -21.24
CA ILE A 329 -14.78 14.25 -22.47
C ILE A 329 -13.82 13.13 -22.81
N VAL A 330 -14.34 11.91 -22.93
CA VAL A 330 -13.58 10.72 -23.32
C VAL A 330 -14.27 9.99 -24.48
N ARG A 331 -13.50 9.31 -25.33
CA ARG A 331 -14.05 8.49 -26.40
C ARG A 331 -14.86 7.33 -25.80
N GLY A 332 -15.91 6.88 -26.51
CA GLY A 332 -16.89 5.93 -25.96
C GLY A 332 -16.32 4.60 -25.50
N ASP A 333 -15.26 4.10 -26.14
CA ASP A 333 -14.52 2.88 -25.78
C ASP A 333 -13.49 3.08 -24.67
N HIS A 334 -13.24 4.34 -24.25
CA HIS A 334 -12.32 4.64 -23.16
C HIS A 334 -13.07 4.77 -21.83
N GLN A 335 -12.36 4.51 -20.73
CA GLN A 335 -12.81 4.83 -19.38
C GLN A 335 -12.05 6.05 -18.87
N LEU A 336 -12.68 6.83 -18.01
CA LEU A 336 -12.00 7.93 -17.32
C LEU A 336 -10.97 7.32 -16.36
N ASN A 337 -9.76 7.84 -16.40
CA ASN A 337 -8.78 7.61 -15.36
C ASN A 337 -9.01 8.67 -14.27
N GLU A 338 -9.66 8.27 -13.18
CA GLU A 338 -10.11 9.19 -12.12
C GLU A 338 -8.93 9.90 -11.46
N ILE A 339 -7.82 9.20 -11.22
CA ILE A 339 -6.62 9.79 -10.60
C ILE A 339 -6.00 10.87 -11.50
N LYS A 340 -5.91 10.59 -12.82
CA LYS A 340 -5.44 11.62 -13.76
C LYS A 340 -6.39 12.82 -13.84
N ALA A 341 -7.70 12.57 -13.75
CA ALA A 341 -8.70 13.63 -13.76
C ALA A 341 -8.62 14.49 -12.50
N ASP A 342 -8.42 13.88 -11.35
CA ASP A 342 -8.27 14.54 -10.04
C ASP A 342 -7.05 15.49 -9.99
N HIS A 343 -6.02 15.20 -10.78
CA HIS A 343 -4.83 16.03 -10.90
C HIS A 343 -4.95 17.18 -11.92
N LEU A 344 -6.09 17.33 -12.57
CA LEU A 344 -6.32 18.47 -13.48
C LEU A 344 -6.53 19.75 -12.68
N PRO A 345 -5.83 20.86 -13.01
CA PRO A 345 -5.89 22.08 -12.20
C PRO A 345 -7.28 22.67 -12.02
N MET A 346 -8.20 22.39 -12.97
CA MET A 346 -9.56 22.91 -12.96
C MET A 346 -10.56 22.00 -12.23
N VAL A 347 -10.16 20.81 -11.84
CA VAL A 347 -11.03 19.83 -11.18
C VAL A 347 -10.87 19.98 -9.67
N LEU A 348 -11.99 19.98 -8.95
CA LEU A 348 -11.98 19.98 -7.49
C LEU A 348 -11.63 18.59 -6.98
N SER A 349 -10.55 18.49 -6.20
CA SER A 349 -10.13 17.24 -5.55
C SER A 349 -10.79 17.10 -4.16
N PRO A 350 -11.27 15.92 -3.78
CA PRO A 350 -11.36 14.69 -4.58
C PRO A 350 -12.43 14.77 -5.67
N LEU A 351 -12.23 14.02 -6.74
CA LEU A 351 -13.15 13.98 -7.90
C LEU A 351 -14.57 13.59 -7.45
N THR A 352 -15.54 14.47 -7.67
CA THR A 352 -16.95 14.30 -7.27
C THR A 352 -17.93 14.84 -8.33
#